data_fb4fc67fc69c4854534d4b330165790e
#
_entry.id   fb4fc67fc69c4854534d4b330165790e
#
_cell.length_a   1.000
_cell.length_b   1.000
_cell.length_c   1.000
_cell.angle_alpha   90.00
_cell.angle_beta   90.00
_cell.angle_gamma   90.00
#
_symmetry.space_group_name_H-M   'P 1'
#
loop_
_entity.id
_entity.type
_entity.pdbx_description
1 polymer ?
#
loop_
_entity_poly.entity_id
_entity_poly.type
_entity_poly.pdbx_seq_one_letter_code
_entity_poly.pdbx_strand_id
1 'polypeptide(L)'
;MVKVSKKIGIIGAATAAIFAFSGTAEAAKIKGNEITLRVGSGHPPFITYVKEVSKYFIPNVKKRVAAETKYKIKFKEHYAGTVVNVFDTLEGTQDGRLDIGAWCVCFDDDKAMAMNLSYFVPFGEANAITATKTFAKIVSQHPDIQKDYIKRYKQKLMAVTGFNNYGLLSAFDWKKFEDLKGRKILAAGPNLPWVAEGIPVRTTIPKAAQQLQTGVGEAIVLFPDTDFKLKLHEATKGGFYTITDFGAVVQISLTMNMKSRKKLPPEVVKIIDEEALKYQAHSSQTSQNDHLWGLGSLATAGVTVRTMDPQAKIDWAKKLAAWPNERAQAVKKKKKIDMPKIMRAFIAATKAAGHKFPVDYVIK
;
A
#
# COMPACT_ATOMS: atom_id res chain seq x y z
N MET A 1 38.57 -68.79 -3.35
CA MET A 1 38.09 -68.32 -4.66
C MET A 1 36.60 -68.22 -4.62
N VAL A 2 36.09 -67.02 -4.48
CA VAL A 2 34.65 -66.78 -4.48
C VAL A 2 34.39 -65.81 -5.65
N LYS A 3 33.57 -66.20 -6.60
CA LYS A 3 33.15 -65.45 -7.76
C LYS A 3 32.06 -64.46 -7.36
N VAL A 4 32.34 -63.17 -7.53
CA VAL A 4 31.32 -62.08 -7.36
C VAL A 4 30.72 -61.81 -8.73
N SER A 5 29.43 -62.09 -8.85
CA SER A 5 28.59 -61.79 -10.02
C SER A 5 28.15 -60.34 -9.98
N LYS A 6 28.49 -59.52 -11.01
CA LYS A 6 27.98 -58.16 -11.23
C LYS A 6 26.57 -58.23 -11.81
N LYS A 7 25.58 -57.72 -11.05
CA LYS A 7 24.26 -57.38 -11.58
C LYS A 7 24.27 -55.91 -11.99
N ILE A 8 24.09 -55.67 -13.29
CA ILE A 8 23.90 -54.34 -13.87
C ILE A 8 22.44 -53.93 -13.61
N GLY A 9 22.25 -52.94 -12.74
CA GLY A 9 20.93 -52.33 -12.55
C GLY A 9 20.68 -51.23 -13.60
N ILE A 10 19.64 -51.40 -14.39
CA ILE A 10 19.15 -50.40 -15.34
C ILE A 10 18.48 -49.28 -14.54
N ILE A 11 19.10 -48.09 -14.52
CA ILE A 11 18.51 -46.86 -13.94
C ILE A 11 17.59 -46.32 -15.00
N GLY A 12 16.28 -46.47 -14.77
CA GLY A 12 15.25 -45.82 -15.57
C GLY A 12 15.28 -44.31 -15.33
N ALA A 13 15.63 -43.53 -16.33
CA ALA A 13 15.51 -42.08 -16.31
C ALA A 13 14.03 -41.70 -16.38
N ALA A 14 13.45 -41.31 -15.24
CA ALA A 14 12.17 -40.69 -15.20
C ALA A 14 12.29 -39.24 -15.70
N THR A 15 11.92 -39.01 -16.96
CA THR A 15 11.82 -37.69 -17.55
C THR A 15 10.62 -36.97 -16.93
N ALA A 16 10.87 -36.12 -15.93
CA ALA A 16 9.85 -35.20 -15.42
C ALA A 16 9.54 -34.16 -16.51
N ALA A 17 8.43 -34.32 -17.20
CA ALA A 17 7.88 -33.32 -18.10
C ALA A 17 7.43 -32.11 -17.26
N ILE A 18 8.30 -31.10 -17.15
CA ILE A 18 7.91 -29.78 -16.65
C ILE A 18 6.96 -29.17 -17.67
N PHE A 19 5.68 -29.30 -17.45
CA PHE A 19 4.68 -28.51 -18.16
C PHE A 19 4.86 -27.03 -17.73
N ALA A 20 5.71 -26.32 -18.46
CA ALA A 20 5.71 -24.86 -18.45
C ALA A 20 4.35 -24.41 -18.98
N PHE A 21 3.43 -24.09 -18.07
CA PHE A 21 2.22 -23.34 -18.41
C PHE A 21 2.66 -21.93 -18.82
N SER A 22 3.18 -21.78 -20.03
CA SER A 22 3.29 -20.51 -20.73
C SER A 22 1.89 -20.11 -21.24
N GLY A 23 0.93 -20.00 -20.33
CA GLY A 23 -0.31 -19.33 -20.61
C GLY A 23 0.01 -17.85 -20.80
N THR A 24 0.08 -17.39 -22.05
CA THR A 24 0.08 -15.96 -22.36
C THR A 24 -1.12 -15.36 -21.64
N ALA A 25 -0.86 -14.52 -20.63
CA ALA A 25 -1.92 -13.88 -19.88
C ALA A 25 -2.74 -13.03 -20.88
N GLU A 26 -3.91 -13.51 -21.16
CA GLU A 26 -4.78 -12.95 -22.21
C GLU A 26 -5.39 -11.66 -21.66
N ALA A 27 -5.05 -10.52 -22.29
CA ALA A 27 -5.65 -9.22 -21.94
C ALA A 27 -7.19 -9.30 -22.00
N ALA A 28 -7.89 -8.33 -21.40
CA ALA A 28 -9.35 -8.23 -21.31
C ALA A 28 -10.13 -8.97 -22.41
N LYS A 29 -11.05 -9.85 -22.01
CA LYS A 29 -11.84 -10.63 -22.97
C LYS A 29 -13.11 -9.86 -23.34
N ILE A 30 -13.32 -9.67 -24.64
CA ILE A 30 -14.54 -9.09 -25.18
C ILE A 30 -15.15 -10.12 -26.13
N LYS A 31 -16.41 -10.51 -25.86
CA LYS A 31 -17.18 -11.44 -26.69
C LYS A 31 -18.55 -10.82 -26.94
N GLY A 32 -18.77 -10.31 -28.18
CA GLY A 32 -19.95 -9.52 -28.50
C GLY A 32 -20.02 -8.27 -27.57
N ASN A 33 -21.13 -8.14 -26.85
CA ASN A 33 -21.34 -7.07 -25.89
C ASN A 33 -20.88 -7.42 -24.44
N GLU A 34 -20.31 -8.61 -24.22
CA GLU A 34 -19.81 -9.01 -22.91
C GLU A 34 -18.32 -8.70 -22.76
N ILE A 35 -17.97 -7.98 -21.71
CA ILE A 35 -16.61 -7.65 -21.31
C ILE A 35 -16.29 -8.39 -20.01
N THR A 36 -15.15 -9.06 -19.94
CA THR A 36 -14.66 -9.67 -18.70
C THR A 36 -13.30 -9.12 -18.36
N LEU A 37 -13.17 -8.56 -17.13
CA LEU A 37 -11.92 -8.04 -16.56
C LEU A 37 -11.54 -8.84 -15.32
N ARG A 38 -10.23 -9.04 -15.13
CA ARG A 38 -9.65 -9.58 -13.91
C ARG A 38 -9.17 -8.42 -13.07
N VAL A 39 -9.64 -8.34 -11.83
CA VAL A 39 -9.25 -7.34 -10.86
C VAL A 39 -8.67 -8.01 -9.63
N GLY A 40 -7.62 -7.45 -9.05
CA GLY A 40 -7.04 -8.10 -7.90
C GLY A 40 -6.06 -7.26 -7.10
N SER A 41 -5.66 -7.86 -5.98
CA SER A 41 -4.67 -7.36 -5.05
C SER A 41 -4.02 -8.52 -4.30
N GLY A 42 -2.75 -8.37 -3.93
CA GLY A 42 -2.10 -9.32 -3.03
C GLY A 42 -2.65 -9.25 -1.59
N HIS A 43 -3.28 -8.16 -1.19
CA HIS A 43 -3.93 -8.02 0.11
C HIS A 43 -5.31 -8.69 0.16
N PRO A 44 -5.74 -9.12 1.36
CA PRO A 44 -7.07 -9.71 1.56
C PRO A 44 -8.19 -8.66 1.56
N PRO A 45 -9.46 -9.09 1.31
CA PRO A 45 -10.61 -8.19 1.17
C PRO A 45 -11.02 -7.41 2.43
N PHE A 46 -10.51 -7.75 3.62
CA PHE A 46 -10.80 -6.98 4.84
C PHE A 46 -9.99 -5.67 4.93
N ILE A 47 -8.92 -5.54 4.16
CA ILE A 47 -8.15 -4.29 4.06
C ILE A 47 -8.98 -3.26 3.28
N THR A 48 -9.13 -2.08 3.84
CA THR A 48 -10.09 -1.05 3.39
C THR A 48 -10.05 -0.79 1.89
N TYR A 49 -8.90 -0.52 1.29
CA TYR A 49 -8.83 -0.21 -0.13
C TYR A 49 -9.24 -1.40 -1.03
N VAL A 50 -8.98 -2.65 -0.62
CA VAL A 50 -9.41 -3.86 -1.35
C VAL A 50 -10.90 -4.08 -1.18
N LYS A 51 -11.42 -3.90 0.04
CA LYS A 51 -12.85 -3.94 0.34
C LYS A 51 -13.61 -2.98 -0.57
N GLU A 52 -13.12 -1.75 -0.72
CA GLU A 52 -13.80 -0.73 -1.52
C GLU A 52 -13.67 -0.95 -3.04
N VAL A 53 -12.62 -1.65 -3.52
CA VAL A 53 -12.62 -2.14 -4.92
C VAL A 53 -13.77 -3.11 -5.14
N SER A 54 -13.97 -4.09 -4.25
CA SER A 54 -15.01 -5.12 -4.38
C SER A 54 -16.41 -4.59 -4.11
N LYS A 55 -16.60 -3.75 -3.09
CA LYS A 55 -17.92 -3.33 -2.57
C LYS A 55 -18.42 -2.01 -3.15
N TYR A 56 -17.53 -1.18 -3.68
CA TYR A 56 -17.89 0.12 -4.24
C TYR A 56 -17.53 0.24 -5.72
N PHE A 57 -16.25 0.13 -6.11
CA PHE A 57 -15.81 0.36 -7.49
C PHE A 57 -16.47 -0.59 -8.48
N ILE A 58 -16.37 -1.90 -8.26
CA ILE A 58 -16.91 -2.93 -9.17
C ILE A 58 -18.42 -2.80 -9.35
N PRO A 59 -19.25 -2.72 -8.29
CA PRO A 59 -20.69 -2.58 -8.46
C PRO A 59 -21.09 -1.32 -9.22
N ASN A 60 -20.45 -0.18 -8.97
CA ASN A 60 -20.76 1.08 -9.64
C ASN A 60 -20.36 1.07 -11.11
N VAL A 61 -19.18 0.52 -11.47
CA VAL A 61 -18.79 0.31 -12.86
C VAL A 61 -19.80 -0.60 -13.58
N LYS A 62 -20.19 -1.74 -12.97
CA LYS A 62 -21.18 -2.64 -13.56
C LYS A 62 -22.52 -1.96 -13.80
N LYS A 63 -23.02 -1.22 -12.81
CA LYS A 63 -24.29 -0.48 -12.87
C LYS A 63 -24.27 0.53 -14.01
N ARG A 64 -23.23 1.36 -14.08
CA ARG A 64 -23.14 2.43 -15.10
C ARG A 64 -22.91 1.87 -16.50
N VAL A 65 -22.03 0.89 -16.67
CA VAL A 65 -21.83 0.26 -18.00
C VAL A 65 -23.13 -0.31 -18.54
N ALA A 66 -23.91 -1.00 -17.70
CA ALA A 66 -25.20 -1.55 -18.12
C ALA A 66 -26.27 -0.48 -18.43
N ALA A 67 -26.22 0.66 -17.74
CA ALA A 67 -27.22 1.74 -17.93
C ALA A 67 -26.86 2.71 -19.07
N GLU A 68 -25.55 2.95 -19.29
CA GLU A 68 -25.08 4.03 -20.16
C GLU A 68 -24.49 3.51 -21.48
N THR A 69 -24.36 2.18 -21.67
CA THR A 69 -23.77 1.56 -22.86
C THR A 69 -24.52 0.31 -23.29
N LYS A 70 -24.21 -0.21 -24.49
CA LYS A 70 -24.70 -1.50 -24.93
C LYS A 70 -23.99 -2.70 -24.31
N TYR A 71 -22.96 -2.48 -23.49
CA TYR A 71 -22.08 -3.53 -22.96
C TYR A 71 -22.56 -4.02 -21.60
N LYS A 72 -22.19 -5.27 -21.29
CA LYS A 72 -22.26 -5.87 -19.94
C LYS A 72 -20.86 -6.20 -19.48
N ILE A 73 -20.48 -5.75 -18.30
CA ILE A 73 -19.13 -6.00 -17.75
C ILE A 73 -19.19 -6.95 -16.57
N LYS A 74 -18.31 -7.94 -16.58
CA LYS A 74 -18.09 -8.92 -15.50
C LYS A 74 -16.69 -8.74 -14.94
N PHE A 75 -16.53 -8.89 -13.63
CA PHE A 75 -15.23 -8.88 -12.98
C PHE A 75 -14.95 -10.26 -12.36
N LYS A 76 -13.74 -10.78 -12.60
CA LYS A 76 -13.18 -11.90 -11.87
C LYS A 76 -12.25 -11.32 -10.82
N GLU A 77 -12.62 -11.50 -9.56
CA GLU A 77 -11.91 -10.92 -8.42
C GLU A 77 -10.86 -11.89 -7.88
N HIS A 78 -9.63 -11.41 -7.68
CA HIS A 78 -8.46 -12.18 -7.25
C HIS A 78 -7.74 -11.45 -6.12
N TYR A 79 -7.97 -11.87 -4.88
CA TYR A 79 -7.41 -11.26 -3.69
C TYR A 79 -6.62 -12.26 -2.85
N ALA A 80 -5.92 -11.77 -1.83
CA ALA A 80 -5.21 -12.57 -0.84
C ALA A 80 -4.19 -13.57 -1.44
N GLY A 81 -3.51 -13.19 -2.50
CA GLY A 81 -2.45 -14.01 -3.08
C GLY A 81 -2.92 -15.07 -4.08
N THR A 82 -4.21 -15.11 -4.46
CA THR A 82 -4.75 -16.16 -5.36
C THR A 82 -4.16 -16.13 -6.78
N VAL A 83 -3.79 -14.97 -7.29
CA VAL A 83 -3.15 -14.79 -8.61
C VAL A 83 -1.87 -13.97 -8.50
N VAL A 84 -1.85 -13.00 -7.63
CA VAL A 84 -0.71 -12.12 -7.35
C VAL A 84 -0.57 -11.92 -5.84
N ASN A 85 0.65 -11.94 -5.32
CA ASN A 85 0.92 -11.59 -3.92
C ASN A 85 1.21 -10.08 -3.78
N VAL A 86 1.46 -9.62 -2.55
CA VAL A 86 1.67 -8.19 -2.26
C VAL A 86 2.92 -7.61 -2.93
N PHE A 87 3.92 -8.43 -3.27
CA PHE A 87 5.18 -7.99 -3.88
C PHE A 87 5.14 -7.99 -5.40
N ASP A 88 4.20 -8.72 -6.04
CA ASP A 88 4.13 -8.87 -7.50
C ASP A 88 2.81 -8.39 -8.12
N THR A 89 1.96 -7.69 -7.39
CA THR A 89 0.70 -7.15 -7.90
C THR A 89 0.93 -6.16 -9.06
N LEU A 90 2.01 -5.35 -8.98
CA LEU A 90 2.37 -4.41 -10.04
C LEU A 90 2.74 -5.17 -11.33
N GLU A 91 3.60 -6.17 -11.22
CA GLU A 91 4.03 -7.00 -12.35
C GLU A 91 2.86 -7.83 -12.89
N GLY A 92 2.04 -8.39 -12.03
CA GLY A 92 0.88 -9.16 -12.44
C GLY A 92 -0.15 -8.33 -13.20
N THR A 93 -0.21 -7.03 -12.94
CA THR A 93 -0.98 -6.10 -13.75
C THR A 93 -0.23 -5.75 -15.04
N GLN A 94 1.10 -5.60 -15.01
CA GLN A 94 1.92 -5.31 -16.18
C GLN A 94 1.90 -6.45 -17.21
N ASP A 95 2.06 -7.68 -16.76
CA ASP A 95 2.11 -8.87 -17.62
C ASP A 95 0.73 -9.37 -18.05
N GLY A 96 -0.34 -8.85 -17.45
CA GLY A 96 -1.72 -9.12 -17.80
C GLY A 96 -2.32 -10.31 -17.05
N ARG A 97 -1.74 -10.81 -15.96
CA ARG A 97 -2.44 -11.71 -15.03
C ARG A 97 -3.66 -11.01 -14.43
N LEU A 98 -3.57 -9.71 -14.21
CA LEU A 98 -4.67 -8.82 -13.88
C LEU A 98 -4.87 -7.76 -14.97
N ASP A 99 -6.11 -7.35 -15.19
CA ASP A 99 -6.47 -6.20 -16.03
C ASP A 99 -6.48 -4.92 -15.21
N ILE A 100 -6.89 -5.01 -13.94
CA ILE A 100 -6.88 -3.93 -12.95
C ILE A 100 -6.21 -4.45 -11.69
N GLY A 101 -5.21 -3.72 -11.20
CA GLY A 101 -4.49 -4.01 -9.97
C GLY A 101 -4.67 -2.92 -8.93
N ALA A 102 -4.98 -3.31 -7.70
CA ALA A 102 -4.91 -2.44 -6.53
C ALA A 102 -3.65 -2.81 -5.73
N TRP A 103 -2.66 -1.93 -5.74
CA TRP A 103 -1.32 -2.21 -5.27
C TRP A 103 -0.82 -1.19 -4.26
N CYS A 104 -0.16 -1.67 -3.17
CA CYS A 104 0.58 -0.83 -2.24
C CYS A 104 2.04 -0.70 -2.69
N VAL A 105 2.49 0.53 -2.93
CA VAL A 105 3.90 0.81 -3.25
C VAL A 105 4.84 0.54 -2.06
N CYS A 106 4.30 0.27 -0.88
CA CYS A 106 5.03 0.00 0.36
C CYS A 106 5.83 -1.31 0.36
N PHE A 107 5.57 -2.21 -0.57
CA PHE A 107 6.24 -3.51 -0.61
C PHE A 107 7.51 -3.52 -1.45
N ASP A 108 7.74 -2.51 -2.28
CA ASP A 108 8.96 -2.40 -3.07
C ASP A 108 9.38 -0.93 -3.21
N ASP A 109 10.37 -0.54 -2.40
CA ASP A 109 10.87 0.84 -2.31
C ASP A 109 11.46 1.36 -3.63
N ASP A 110 11.84 0.47 -4.54
CA ASP A 110 12.44 0.82 -5.82
C ASP A 110 11.43 0.93 -6.97
N LYS A 111 10.20 0.43 -6.78
CA LYS A 111 9.13 0.52 -7.79
C LYS A 111 8.22 1.70 -7.51
N ALA A 112 7.80 2.38 -8.56
CA ALA A 112 6.93 3.56 -8.49
C ALA A 112 7.32 4.54 -7.36
N MET A 113 8.62 4.78 -7.19
CA MET A 113 9.20 5.51 -6.04
C MET A 113 8.52 6.86 -5.78
N ALA A 114 8.09 7.57 -6.83
CA ALA A 114 7.41 8.86 -6.70
C ALA A 114 6.05 8.76 -5.97
N MET A 115 5.48 7.56 -5.86
CA MET A 115 4.25 7.32 -5.10
C MET A 115 4.48 7.18 -3.59
N ASN A 116 5.73 7.13 -3.13
CA ASN A 116 6.06 7.04 -1.71
C ASN A 116 6.17 8.41 -1.01
N LEU A 117 5.66 9.50 -1.60
CA LEU A 117 5.71 10.86 -1.03
C LEU A 117 5.30 10.92 0.44
N SER A 118 4.16 10.30 0.78
CA SER A 118 3.66 10.30 2.17
C SER A 118 4.59 9.56 3.13
N TYR A 119 5.27 8.49 2.68
CA TYR A 119 6.29 7.81 3.48
C TYR A 119 7.58 8.61 3.60
N PHE A 120 7.89 9.41 2.59
CA PHE A 120 9.11 10.23 2.60
C PHE A 120 8.96 11.50 3.45
N VAL A 121 7.72 11.94 3.72
CA VAL A 121 7.42 13.13 4.53
C VAL A 121 6.62 12.70 5.77
N PRO A 122 7.27 12.14 6.81
CA PRO A 122 6.59 11.72 8.04
C PRO A 122 5.98 12.91 8.78
N PHE A 123 5.08 12.63 9.73
CA PHE A 123 4.29 13.62 10.46
C PHE A 123 3.48 14.54 9.53
N GLY A 124 2.94 13.94 8.46
CA GLY A 124 2.09 14.60 7.48
C GLY A 124 0.63 14.71 7.95
N GLU A 125 -0.25 15.04 7.00
CA GLU A 125 -1.68 15.20 7.27
C GLU A 125 -2.31 13.89 7.82
N ALA A 126 -2.93 13.99 8.99
CA ALA A 126 -3.53 12.84 9.69
C ALA A 126 -4.92 12.46 9.13
N ASN A 127 -5.65 13.42 8.57
CA ASN A 127 -6.94 13.16 7.97
C ASN A 127 -6.81 12.51 6.60
N ALA A 128 -7.27 11.27 6.46
CA ALA A 128 -7.13 10.48 5.23
C ALA A 128 -7.79 11.13 4.00
N ILE A 129 -8.87 11.89 4.18
CA ILE A 129 -9.57 12.58 3.09
C ILE A 129 -8.71 13.73 2.57
N THR A 130 -8.20 14.57 3.47
CA THR A 130 -7.35 15.72 3.13
C THR A 130 -6.02 15.25 2.53
N ALA A 131 -5.40 14.23 3.13
CA ALA A 131 -4.15 13.62 2.62
C ALA A 131 -4.34 13.09 1.19
N THR A 132 -5.43 12.33 0.94
CA THR A 132 -5.72 11.78 -0.40
C THR A 132 -6.00 12.88 -1.42
N LYS A 133 -6.78 13.91 -1.08
CA LYS A 133 -7.05 15.05 -1.96
C LYS A 133 -5.75 15.79 -2.33
N THR A 134 -4.91 16.06 -1.34
CA THR A 134 -3.62 16.74 -1.54
C THR A 134 -2.70 15.92 -2.43
N PHE A 135 -2.57 14.63 -2.16
CA PHE A 135 -1.73 13.72 -2.95
C PHE A 135 -2.24 13.60 -4.40
N ALA A 136 -3.54 13.41 -4.61
CA ALA A 136 -4.15 13.32 -5.93
C ALA A 136 -3.92 14.60 -6.75
N LYS A 137 -4.00 15.78 -6.11
CA LYS A 137 -3.66 17.07 -6.72
C LYS A 137 -2.21 17.07 -7.20
N ILE A 138 -1.26 16.62 -6.38
CA ILE A 138 0.15 16.54 -6.78
C ILE A 138 0.35 15.58 -7.95
N VAL A 139 -0.28 14.40 -7.94
CA VAL A 139 -0.21 13.44 -9.06
C VAL A 139 -0.74 14.06 -10.36
N SER A 140 -1.83 14.84 -10.30
CA SER A 140 -2.41 15.51 -11.47
C SER A 140 -1.53 16.63 -12.01
N GLN A 141 -0.83 17.37 -11.14
CA GLN A 141 0.05 18.48 -11.50
C GLN A 141 1.44 18.03 -11.96
N HIS A 142 1.84 16.78 -11.70
CA HIS A 142 3.14 16.24 -12.06
C HIS A 142 3.00 15.03 -13.00
N PRO A 143 2.81 15.24 -14.31
CA PRO A 143 2.53 14.19 -15.28
C PRO A 143 3.64 13.14 -15.39
N ASP A 144 4.84 13.42 -14.90
CA ASP A 144 5.96 12.47 -14.90
C ASP A 144 5.68 11.23 -14.05
N ILE A 145 4.86 11.34 -12.99
CA ILE A 145 4.39 10.22 -12.19
C ILE A 145 3.56 9.26 -13.08
N GLN A 146 2.59 9.81 -13.84
CA GLN A 146 1.78 9.02 -14.76
C GLN A 146 2.61 8.43 -15.91
N LYS A 147 3.57 9.20 -16.45
CA LYS A 147 4.48 8.73 -17.50
C LYS A 147 5.34 7.56 -17.00
N ASP A 148 5.76 7.57 -15.73
CA ASP A 148 6.53 6.47 -15.13
C ASP A 148 5.72 5.18 -15.11
N TYR A 149 4.44 5.23 -14.71
CA TYR A 149 3.53 4.08 -14.76
C TYR A 149 3.35 3.55 -16.19
N ILE A 150 3.15 4.41 -17.17
CA ILE A 150 2.95 4.01 -18.56
C ILE A 150 4.23 3.42 -19.16
N LYS A 151 5.38 4.10 -18.97
CA LYS A 151 6.63 3.71 -19.61
C LYS A 151 7.23 2.44 -18.99
N ARG A 152 7.31 2.38 -17.65
CA ARG A 152 7.98 1.29 -16.94
C ARG A 152 7.07 0.11 -16.73
N TYR A 153 5.82 0.35 -16.32
CA TYR A 153 4.92 -0.72 -15.87
C TYR A 153 3.77 -1.00 -16.84
N LYS A 154 3.69 -0.29 -17.98
CA LYS A 154 2.63 -0.48 -19.00
C LYS A 154 1.22 -0.38 -18.40
N GLN A 155 1.04 0.54 -17.45
CA GLN A 155 -0.21 0.72 -16.71
C GLN A 155 -0.66 2.18 -16.73
N LYS A 156 -1.97 2.39 -16.73
CA LYS A 156 -2.61 3.67 -16.42
C LYS A 156 -2.86 3.73 -14.92
N LEU A 157 -2.33 4.73 -14.24
CA LEU A 157 -2.75 5.07 -12.88
C LEU A 157 -4.12 5.75 -12.96
N MET A 158 -5.15 5.12 -12.38
CA MET A 158 -6.53 5.61 -12.43
C MET A 158 -6.93 6.35 -11.17
N ALA A 159 -6.49 5.87 -10.01
CA ALA A 159 -6.78 6.48 -8.73
C ALA A 159 -5.65 6.22 -7.72
N VAL A 160 -5.59 7.07 -6.70
CA VAL A 160 -4.70 6.92 -5.55
C VAL A 160 -5.53 6.92 -4.27
N THR A 161 -5.18 6.10 -3.30
CA THR A 161 -5.79 6.09 -1.98
C THR A 161 -4.77 5.65 -0.96
N GLY A 162 -5.13 5.64 0.30
CA GLY A 162 -4.20 5.29 1.36
C GLY A 162 -4.87 4.68 2.56
N PHE A 163 -4.05 4.43 3.54
CA PHE A 163 -4.47 4.04 4.88
C PHE A 163 -4.74 5.29 5.72
N ASN A 164 -5.33 5.08 6.88
CA ASN A 164 -5.54 6.14 7.85
C ASN A 164 -4.23 6.52 8.58
N ASN A 165 -4.33 7.40 9.58
CA ASN A 165 -3.19 7.88 10.35
C ASN A 165 -2.47 6.75 11.10
N TYR A 166 -1.16 6.68 10.93
CA TYR A 166 -0.32 5.72 11.63
C TYR A 166 -0.07 6.13 13.08
N GLY A 167 -0.03 5.13 13.96
CA GLY A 167 0.36 5.26 15.35
C GLY A 167 1.35 4.19 15.75
N LEU A 168 1.61 4.08 17.06
CA LEU A 168 2.48 3.06 17.65
C LEU A 168 1.71 2.25 18.68
N LEU A 169 1.44 0.97 18.38
CA LEU A 169 0.99 -0.01 19.36
C LEU A 169 2.22 -0.60 20.06
N SER A 170 2.29 -0.57 21.40
CA SER A 170 3.43 -1.05 22.16
C SER A 170 3.02 -1.88 23.39
N ALA A 171 3.82 -2.89 23.71
CA ALA A 171 3.68 -3.71 24.92
C ALA A 171 4.23 -3.02 26.17
N PHE A 172 4.84 -1.85 26.03
CA PHE A 172 5.47 -1.07 27.08
C PHE A 172 4.97 0.37 27.09
N ASP A 173 5.00 0.99 28.25
CA ASP A 173 4.74 2.43 28.40
C ASP A 173 5.96 3.24 27.94
N TRP A 174 5.70 4.36 27.26
CA TRP A 174 6.71 5.33 26.86
C TRP A 174 6.08 6.73 26.81
N LYS A 175 6.84 7.76 27.14
CA LYS A 175 6.36 9.14 27.16
C LYS A 175 7.29 10.08 26.39
N LYS A 176 8.58 9.81 26.43
CA LYS A 176 9.61 10.58 25.73
C LYS A 176 10.12 9.79 24.53
N PHE A 177 10.62 10.50 23.54
CA PHE A 177 11.16 9.87 22.33
C PHE A 177 12.34 8.93 22.65
N GLU A 178 13.17 9.30 23.63
CA GLU A 178 14.31 8.52 24.09
C GLU A 178 13.93 7.17 24.71
N ASP A 179 12.70 7.02 25.22
CA ASP A 179 12.20 5.75 25.79
C ASP A 179 12.09 4.65 24.73
N LEU A 180 12.10 5.01 23.45
CA LEU A 180 12.11 4.08 22.34
C LEU A 180 13.50 3.51 22.04
N LYS A 181 14.57 4.05 22.65
CA LYS A 181 15.94 3.60 22.40
C LYS A 181 16.11 2.12 22.72
N GLY A 182 16.61 1.38 21.74
CA GLY A 182 16.84 -0.05 21.86
C GLY A 182 15.59 -0.94 21.83
N ARG A 183 14.37 -0.37 21.75
CA ARG A 183 13.14 -1.13 21.61
C ARG A 183 13.00 -1.68 20.19
N LYS A 184 12.62 -2.95 20.08
CA LYS A 184 12.39 -3.61 18.79
C LYS A 184 11.01 -3.21 18.26
N ILE A 185 10.98 -2.41 17.20
CA ILE A 185 9.74 -1.85 16.65
C ILE A 185 9.52 -2.40 15.25
N LEU A 186 8.39 -3.08 15.07
CA LEU A 186 7.96 -3.60 13.78
C LEU A 186 7.49 -2.47 12.87
N ALA A 187 7.94 -2.48 11.62
CA ALA A 187 7.46 -1.58 10.58
C ALA A 187 7.54 -2.25 9.20
N ALA A 188 6.72 -1.81 8.26
CA ALA A 188 6.78 -2.28 6.87
C ALA A 188 7.81 -1.45 6.07
N GLY A 189 8.40 -2.02 5.02
CA GLY A 189 9.27 -1.39 4.01
C GLY A 189 9.65 0.09 4.21
N PRO A 190 8.98 1.02 3.54
CA PRO A 190 9.39 2.43 3.48
C PRO A 190 9.31 3.20 4.80
N ASN A 191 8.56 2.71 5.80
CA ASN A 191 8.48 3.34 7.11
C ASN A 191 9.41 2.74 8.19
N LEU A 192 10.27 1.79 7.81
CA LEU A 192 11.34 1.33 8.70
C LEU A 192 12.21 2.47 9.26
N PRO A 193 12.62 3.47 8.46
CA PRO A 193 13.38 4.62 8.97
C PRO A 193 12.63 5.46 10.01
N TRP A 194 11.29 5.39 10.05
CA TRP A 194 10.51 6.11 11.07
C TRP A 194 10.75 5.60 12.48
N VAL A 195 11.23 4.38 12.62
CA VAL A 195 11.58 3.80 13.95
C VAL A 195 12.67 4.61 14.66
N ALA A 196 13.57 5.27 13.92
CA ALA A 196 14.58 6.21 14.39
C ALA A 196 15.45 5.66 15.54
N GLU A 197 15.21 6.03 16.81
CA GLU A 197 16.01 5.58 17.98
C GLU A 197 15.78 4.11 18.36
N GLY A 198 14.68 3.50 17.90
CA GLY A 198 14.43 2.07 18.11
C GLY A 198 15.25 1.18 17.19
N ILE A 199 15.11 -0.12 17.38
CA ILE A 199 15.65 -1.15 16.51
C ILE A 199 14.56 -1.50 15.47
N PRO A 200 14.72 -1.14 14.18
CA PRO A 200 13.72 -1.43 13.19
C PRO A 200 13.69 -2.91 12.83
N VAL A 201 12.51 -3.52 12.90
CA VAL A 201 12.29 -4.91 12.52
C VAL A 201 11.27 -4.95 11.37
N ARG A 202 11.69 -5.47 10.21
CA ARG A 202 10.80 -5.57 9.05
C ARG A 202 9.69 -6.58 9.30
N THR A 203 8.46 -6.16 9.02
CA THR A 203 7.27 -7.03 9.10
C THR A 203 6.39 -6.93 7.86
N THR A 204 5.42 -7.84 7.81
CA THR A 204 4.25 -7.77 6.93
C THR A 204 3.01 -8.04 7.75
N ILE A 205 1.85 -7.58 7.30
CA ILE A 205 0.57 -7.77 8.02
C ILE A 205 0.37 -9.22 8.50
N PRO A 206 0.56 -10.28 7.67
CA PRO A 206 0.38 -11.66 8.13
C PRO A 206 1.37 -12.14 9.20
N LYS A 207 2.55 -11.52 9.32
CA LYS A 207 3.61 -11.93 10.26
C LYS A 207 3.58 -11.14 11.57
N ALA A 208 2.90 -9.99 11.61
CA ALA A 208 2.98 -9.04 12.71
C ALA A 208 2.55 -9.65 14.05
N ALA A 209 1.41 -10.36 14.09
CA ALA A 209 0.91 -10.98 15.33
C ALA A 209 1.92 -11.98 15.90
N GLN A 210 2.45 -12.88 15.09
CA GLN A 210 3.45 -13.86 15.53
C GLN A 210 4.72 -13.19 16.04
N GLN A 211 5.22 -12.16 15.34
CA GLN A 211 6.43 -11.45 15.74
C GLN A 211 6.29 -10.70 17.06
N LEU A 212 5.10 -10.14 17.35
CA LEU A 212 4.80 -9.53 18.65
C LEU A 212 4.67 -10.60 19.74
N GLN A 213 3.95 -11.69 19.50
CA GLN A 213 3.78 -12.78 20.45
C GLN A 213 5.09 -13.44 20.87
N THR A 214 6.02 -13.58 19.94
CA THR A 214 7.33 -14.23 20.18
C THR A 214 8.42 -13.28 20.64
N GLY A 215 8.13 -11.96 20.83
CA GLY A 215 9.09 -10.96 21.27
C GLY A 215 10.15 -10.59 20.21
N VAL A 216 9.94 -10.97 18.95
CA VAL A 216 10.74 -10.45 17.83
C VAL A 216 10.54 -8.95 17.67
N GLY A 217 9.33 -8.45 17.99
CA GLY A 217 9.00 -7.04 18.15
C GLY A 217 8.30 -6.79 19.47
N GLU A 218 8.50 -5.59 20.04
CA GLU A 218 7.86 -5.12 21.28
C GLU A 218 6.79 -4.07 21.00
N ALA A 219 6.81 -3.51 19.79
CA ALA A 219 5.87 -2.51 19.28
C ALA A 219 5.73 -2.63 17.77
N ILE A 220 4.70 -1.98 17.21
CA ILE A 220 4.47 -1.90 15.77
C ILE A 220 3.98 -0.51 15.36
N VAL A 221 4.56 0.04 14.30
CA VAL A 221 4.05 1.24 13.62
C VAL A 221 2.99 0.81 12.63
N LEU A 222 1.73 0.99 12.99
CA LEU A 222 0.58 0.59 12.15
C LEU A 222 -0.64 1.48 12.46
N PHE A 223 -1.70 1.33 11.71
CA PHE A 223 -2.95 2.06 11.88
C PHE A 223 -3.96 1.28 12.74
N PRO A 224 -4.79 1.97 13.55
CA PRO A 224 -5.49 1.36 14.69
C PRO A 224 -6.55 0.34 14.30
N ASP A 225 -7.24 0.52 13.17
CA ASP A 225 -8.26 -0.43 12.72
C ASP A 225 -7.66 -1.80 12.35
N THR A 226 -6.48 -1.80 11.76
CA THR A 226 -5.78 -3.05 11.42
C THR A 226 -5.16 -3.69 12.65
N ASP A 227 -4.60 -2.90 13.58
CA ASP A 227 -4.15 -3.40 14.87
C ASP A 227 -5.28 -4.17 15.59
N PHE A 228 -6.48 -3.61 15.61
CA PHE A 228 -7.64 -4.26 16.22
C PHE A 228 -8.10 -5.49 15.42
N LYS A 229 -8.31 -5.38 14.10
CA LYS A 229 -8.79 -6.46 13.23
C LYS A 229 -7.87 -7.69 13.25
N LEU A 230 -6.56 -7.48 13.39
CA LEU A 230 -5.55 -8.54 13.48
C LEU A 230 -5.28 -8.98 14.93
N LYS A 231 -5.98 -8.41 15.92
CA LYS A 231 -5.82 -8.70 17.34
C LYS A 231 -4.38 -8.49 17.85
N LEU A 232 -3.65 -7.50 17.28
CA LEU A 232 -2.28 -7.23 17.68
C LEU A 232 -2.20 -6.73 19.12
N HIS A 233 -3.25 -6.07 19.62
CA HIS A 233 -3.40 -5.66 21.01
C HIS A 233 -3.40 -6.85 21.99
N GLU A 234 -3.91 -8.03 21.59
CA GLU A 234 -3.79 -9.24 22.40
C GLU A 234 -2.33 -9.70 22.50
N ALA A 235 -1.56 -9.60 21.40
CA ALA A 235 -0.15 -9.93 21.37
C ALA A 235 0.72 -8.96 22.22
N THR A 236 0.28 -7.71 22.43
CA THR A 236 0.90 -6.72 23.31
C THR A 236 0.30 -6.71 24.71
N LYS A 237 -0.50 -7.71 25.08
CA LYS A 237 -1.15 -7.84 26.42
C LYS A 237 -1.97 -6.61 26.82
N GLY A 238 -2.67 -6.03 25.86
CA GLY A 238 -3.49 -4.85 26.08
C GLY A 238 -2.73 -3.52 26.13
N GLY A 239 -1.45 -3.48 26.06
CA GLY A 239 -0.52 -2.35 26.04
C GLY A 239 -1.04 -0.94 25.76
N PHE A 240 -0.29 -0.19 24.94
CA PHE A 240 -0.56 1.22 24.66
C PHE A 240 -0.66 1.45 23.14
N TYR A 241 -1.69 2.19 22.71
CA TYR A 241 -1.72 2.76 21.37
C TYR A 241 -1.50 4.26 21.43
N THR A 242 -0.36 4.71 20.96
CA THR A 242 -0.03 6.15 20.92
C THR A 242 -0.32 6.68 19.52
N ILE A 243 -1.19 7.69 19.44
CA ILE A 243 -1.48 8.46 18.23
C ILE A 243 -0.25 9.34 17.97
N THR A 244 0.63 8.89 17.08
CA THR A 244 1.90 9.58 16.77
C THR A 244 1.76 10.64 15.70
N ASP A 245 0.66 10.61 14.94
CA ASP A 245 0.42 11.49 13.79
C ASP A 245 1.55 11.43 12.75
N PHE A 246 2.03 10.24 12.43
CA PHE A 246 2.91 10.09 11.28
C PHE A 246 2.23 10.50 9.97
N GLY A 247 0.92 10.57 9.99
CA GLY A 247 0.05 10.98 8.89
C GLY A 247 -0.70 9.81 8.27
N ALA A 248 -1.74 10.15 7.54
CA ALA A 248 -2.47 9.24 6.66
C ALA A 248 -1.65 9.05 5.39
N VAL A 249 -1.16 7.83 5.17
CA VAL A 249 -0.20 7.53 4.11
C VAL A 249 -0.91 7.11 2.82
N VAL A 250 -0.80 7.95 1.78
CA VAL A 250 -1.38 7.70 0.45
C VAL A 250 -0.36 6.98 -0.41
N GLN A 251 -0.50 5.67 -0.52
CA GLN A 251 0.47 4.80 -1.21
C GLN A 251 -0.18 3.69 -2.04
N ILE A 252 -1.51 3.66 -2.12
CA ILE A 252 -2.23 2.69 -2.92
C ILE A 252 -2.48 3.26 -4.31
N SER A 253 -2.15 2.47 -5.31
CA SER A 253 -2.42 2.76 -6.71
C SER A 253 -3.47 1.80 -7.25
N LEU A 254 -4.59 2.32 -7.74
CA LEU A 254 -5.50 1.56 -8.61
C LEU A 254 -5.06 1.79 -10.04
N THR A 255 -4.60 0.74 -10.69
CA THR A 255 -4.00 0.82 -12.03
C THR A 255 -4.68 -0.12 -13.01
N MET A 256 -4.61 0.19 -14.29
CA MET A 256 -5.11 -0.66 -15.36
C MET A 256 -4.03 -0.97 -16.39
N ASN A 257 -3.92 -2.23 -16.78
CA ASN A 257 -3.04 -2.69 -17.84
C ASN A 257 -3.37 -1.97 -19.17
N MET A 258 -2.35 -1.40 -19.82
CA MET A 258 -2.56 -0.61 -21.06
C MET A 258 -3.03 -1.44 -22.25
N LYS A 259 -2.67 -2.74 -22.33
CA LYS A 259 -3.17 -3.63 -23.40
C LYS A 259 -4.66 -3.92 -23.21
N SER A 260 -5.07 -4.19 -21.95
CA SER A 260 -6.48 -4.39 -21.61
C SER A 260 -7.29 -3.11 -21.87
N ARG A 261 -6.78 -1.96 -21.43
CA ARG A 261 -7.43 -0.66 -21.63
C ARG A 261 -7.65 -0.32 -23.11
N LYS A 262 -6.66 -0.56 -23.97
CA LYS A 262 -6.75 -0.29 -25.43
C LYS A 262 -7.78 -1.15 -26.13
N LYS A 263 -8.15 -2.31 -25.59
CA LYS A 263 -9.19 -3.18 -26.16
C LYS A 263 -10.60 -2.73 -25.80
N LEU A 264 -10.78 -1.96 -24.72
CA LEU A 264 -12.11 -1.55 -24.24
C LEU A 264 -12.70 -0.44 -25.11
N PRO A 265 -14.04 -0.44 -25.29
CA PRO A 265 -14.76 0.67 -25.90
C PRO A 265 -14.50 1.97 -25.12
N PRO A 266 -14.36 3.12 -25.81
CA PRO A 266 -14.05 4.40 -25.16
C PRO A 266 -15.05 4.81 -24.07
N GLU A 267 -16.34 4.56 -24.28
CA GLU A 267 -17.39 4.84 -23.29
C GLU A 267 -17.23 4.00 -22.02
N VAL A 268 -16.81 2.74 -22.13
CA VAL A 268 -16.53 1.87 -20.98
C VAL A 268 -15.29 2.35 -20.24
N VAL A 269 -14.24 2.76 -20.98
CA VAL A 269 -13.02 3.33 -20.42
C VAL A 269 -13.33 4.60 -19.62
N LYS A 270 -14.17 5.49 -20.15
CA LYS A 270 -14.62 6.71 -19.49
C LYS A 270 -15.31 6.40 -18.17
N ILE A 271 -16.25 5.46 -18.15
CA ILE A 271 -16.97 5.05 -16.93
C ILE A 271 -15.99 4.49 -15.89
N ILE A 272 -15.05 3.63 -16.30
CA ILE A 272 -14.03 3.07 -15.39
C ILE A 272 -13.19 4.17 -14.76
N ASP A 273 -12.73 5.16 -15.53
CA ASP A 273 -11.93 6.28 -15.03
C ASP A 273 -12.72 7.14 -14.04
N GLU A 274 -13.96 7.47 -14.36
CA GLU A 274 -14.82 8.27 -13.48
C GLU A 274 -15.13 7.53 -12.17
N GLU A 275 -15.44 6.24 -12.23
CA GLU A 275 -15.69 5.43 -11.03
C GLU A 275 -14.41 5.20 -10.21
N ALA A 276 -13.23 5.16 -10.84
CA ALA A 276 -11.97 5.13 -10.11
C ALA A 276 -11.74 6.40 -9.26
N LEU A 277 -12.10 7.57 -9.79
CA LEU A 277 -12.02 8.83 -9.01
C LEU A 277 -13.04 8.88 -7.87
N LYS A 278 -14.25 8.35 -8.08
CA LYS A 278 -15.24 8.22 -7.01
C LYS A 278 -14.80 7.20 -5.94
N TYR A 279 -14.24 6.07 -6.38
CA TYR A 279 -13.61 5.09 -5.48
C TYR A 279 -12.51 5.74 -4.63
N GLN A 280 -11.66 6.58 -5.22
CA GLN A 280 -10.62 7.31 -4.48
C GLN A 280 -11.21 8.13 -3.33
N ALA A 281 -12.25 8.91 -3.60
CA ALA A 281 -12.91 9.72 -2.58
C ALA A 281 -13.62 8.86 -1.53
N HIS A 282 -14.35 7.82 -1.96
CA HIS A 282 -15.07 6.91 -1.07
C HIS A 282 -14.10 6.12 -0.17
N SER A 283 -13.04 5.56 -0.74
CA SER A 283 -12.03 4.80 0.02
C SER A 283 -11.33 5.67 1.08
N SER A 284 -11.03 6.94 0.77
CA SER A 284 -10.43 7.85 1.74
C SER A 284 -11.38 8.19 2.89
N GLN A 285 -12.67 8.34 2.61
CA GLN A 285 -13.70 8.53 3.66
C GLN A 285 -13.81 7.28 4.54
N THR A 286 -13.85 6.09 3.93
CA THR A 286 -13.87 4.83 4.67
C THR A 286 -12.62 4.67 5.54
N SER A 287 -11.43 5.00 5.01
CA SER A 287 -10.18 4.97 5.79
C SER A 287 -10.23 5.91 7.00
N GLN A 288 -10.82 7.11 6.85
CA GLN A 288 -10.99 8.04 7.97
C GLN A 288 -11.97 7.48 9.04
N ASN A 289 -13.06 6.87 8.61
CA ASN A 289 -14.02 6.23 9.51
C ASN A 289 -13.42 5.02 10.22
N ASP A 290 -12.66 4.19 9.48
CA ASP A 290 -11.94 3.03 10.03
C ASP A 290 -10.91 3.45 11.10
N HIS A 291 -10.26 4.63 10.93
CA HIS A 291 -9.37 5.19 11.96
C HIS A 291 -10.10 5.44 13.28
N LEU A 292 -11.21 6.17 13.24
CA LEU A 292 -12.00 6.49 14.44
C LEU A 292 -12.57 5.23 15.08
N TRP A 293 -13.08 4.31 14.27
CA TRP A 293 -13.58 3.02 14.73
C TRP A 293 -12.46 2.19 15.38
N GLY A 294 -11.28 2.14 14.78
CA GLY A 294 -10.13 1.42 15.31
C GLY A 294 -9.68 1.91 16.67
N LEU A 295 -9.56 3.25 16.84
CA LEU A 295 -9.22 3.86 18.14
C LEU A 295 -10.26 3.50 19.22
N GLY A 296 -11.54 3.63 18.91
CA GLY A 296 -12.63 3.27 19.84
C GLY A 296 -12.62 1.78 20.18
N SER A 297 -12.39 0.90 19.21
CA SER A 297 -12.32 -0.54 19.39
C SER A 297 -11.15 -0.97 20.25
N LEU A 298 -9.96 -0.38 20.05
CA LEU A 298 -8.78 -0.61 20.89
C LEU A 298 -9.04 -0.19 22.33
N ALA A 299 -9.61 1.00 22.54
CA ALA A 299 -9.95 1.50 23.87
C ALA A 299 -10.96 0.57 24.58
N THR A 300 -12.00 0.12 23.88
CA THR A 300 -13.00 -0.84 24.41
C THR A 300 -12.38 -2.18 24.75
N ALA A 301 -11.34 -2.60 24.04
CA ALA A 301 -10.58 -3.83 24.33
C ALA A 301 -9.56 -3.67 25.48
N GLY A 302 -9.53 -2.52 26.16
CA GLY A 302 -8.66 -2.27 27.31
C GLY A 302 -7.26 -1.74 26.96
N VAL A 303 -7.02 -1.39 25.68
CA VAL A 303 -5.77 -0.72 25.27
C VAL A 303 -5.80 0.74 25.76
N THR A 304 -4.69 1.21 26.35
CA THR A 304 -4.55 2.63 26.70
C THR A 304 -4.29 3.43 25.43
N VAL A 305 -5.33 4.08 24.90
CA VAL A 305 -5.22 4.97 23.73
C VAL A 305 -4.88 6.37 24.17
N ARG A 306 -3.83 6.95 23.61
CA ARG A 306 -3.37 8.29 23.99
C ARG A 306 -2.73 9.04 22.82
N THR A 307 -2.67 10.37 22.95
CA THR A 307 -1.89 11.23 22.03
C THR A 307 -0.42 11.25 22.47
N MET A 308 0.48 11.35 21.52
CA MET A 308 1.90 11.53 21.78
C MET A 308 2.17 12.91 22.39
N ASP A 309 3.11 12.97 23.32
CA ASP A 309 3.59 14.23 23.89
C ASP A 309 4.12 15.14 22.76
N PRO A 310 3.77 16.44 22.74
CA PRO A 310 4.20 17.36 21.71
C PRO A 310 5.72 17.49 21.57
N GLN A 311 6.46 17.46 22.70
CA GLN A 311 7.92 17.55 22.66
C GLN A 311 8.53 16.26 22.10
N ALA A 312 8.00 15.09 22.48
CA ALA A 312 8.41 13.80 21.91
C ALA A 312 8.20 13.76 20.39
N LYS A 313 7.09 14.36 19.90
CA LYS A 313 6.81 14.50 18.47
C LYS A 313 7.86 15.37 17.75
N ILE A 314 8.21 16.51 18.34
CA ILE A 314 9.23 17.42 17.79
C ILE A 314 10.59 16.72 17.76
N ASP A 315 10.99 16.03 18.82
CA ASP A 315 12.30 15.39 18.92
C ASP A 315 12.40 14.21 17.94
N TRP A 316 11.32 13.45 17.77
CA TRP A 316 11.24 12.41 16.73
C TRP A 316 11.35 13.00 15.33
N ALA A 317 10.60 14.07 15.05
CA ALA A 317 10.63 14.72 13.74
C ALA A 317 12.00 15.33 13.40
N LYS A 318 12.72 15.87 14.39
CA LYS A 318 14.12 16.35 14.21
C LYS A 318 15.05 15.24 13.73
N LYS A 319 14.91 14.02 14.26
CA LYS A 319 15.69 12.85 13.82
C LYS A 319 15.41 12.46 12.37
N LEU A 320 14.21 12.72 11.91
CA LEU A 320 13.78 12.40 10.54
C LEU A 320 13.86 13.60 9.58
N ALA A 321 14.38 14.76 10.03
CA ALA A 321 14.35 16.01 9.25
C ALA A 321 15.10 15.92 7.89
N ALA A 322 16.19 15.15 7.83
CA ALA A 322 16.97 14.96 6.60
C ALA A 322 16.31 13.97 5.61
N TRP A 323 15.48 13.06 6.13
CA TRP A 323 14.92 11.94 5.38
C TRP A 323 14.16 12.34 4.10
N PRO A 324 13.26 13.34 4.10
CA PRO A 324 12.56 13.75 2.89
C PRO A 324 13.51 14.17 1.77
N ASN A 325 14.55 14.97 2.09
CA ASN A 325 15.53 15.39 1.09
C ASN A 325 16.35 14.22 0.54
N GLU A 326 16.83 13.32 1.40
CA GLU A 326 17.57 12.13 0.99
C GLU A 326 16.75 11.27 0.01
N ARG A 327 15.48 11.08 0.30
CA ARG A 327 14.58 10.32 -0.59
C ARG A 327 14.29 11.04 -1.89
N ALA A 328 14.12 12.37 -1.85
CA ALA A 328 13.92 13.17 -3.06
C ALA A 328 15.13 13.04 -4.01
N GLN A 329 16.35 13.18 -3.50
CA GLN A 329 17.57 13.03 -4.28
C GLN A 329 17.74 11.59 -4.81
N ALA A 330 17.42 10.57 -3.99
CA ALA A 330 17.49 9.18 -4.43
C ALA A 330 16.55 8.88 -5.60
N VAL A 331 15.30 9.35 -5.55
CA VAL A 331 14.33 9.21 -6.67
C VAL A 331 14.83 9.93 -7.90
N LYS A 332 15.28 11.17 -7.77
CA LYS A 332 15.85 11.95 -8.90
C LYS A 332 17.00 11.20 -9.57
N LYS A 333 17.94 10.69 -8.79
CA LYS A 333 19.09 9.92 -9.28
C LYS A 333 18.67 8.63 -9.99
N LYS A 334 17.82 7.82 -9.34
CA LYS A 334 17.45 6.47 -9.82
C LYS A 334 16.42 6.49 -10.96
N LYS A 335 15.41 7.37 -10.88
CA LYS A 335 14.25 7.34 -11.78
C LYS A 335 14.24 8.48 -12.81
N LYS A 336 15.12 9.48 -12.67
CA LYS A 336 15.15 10.68 -13.52
C LYS A 336 13.83 11.49 -13.48
N ILE A 337 13.16 11.46 -12.32
CA ILE A 337 11.99 12.26 -12.00
C ILE A 337 12.46 13.40 -11.10
N ASP A 338 12.03 14.64 -11.34
CA ASP A 338 12.38 15.78 -10.49
C ASP A 338 11.61 15.74 -9.16
N MET A 339 11.97 14.73 -8.36
CA MET A 339 11.34 14.48 -7.08
C MET A 339 11.53 15.61 -6.06
N PRO A 340 12.67 16.34 -6.02
CA PRO A 340 12.78 17.53 -5.17
C PRO A 340 11.69 18.56 -5.45
N LYS A 341 11.41 18.87 -6.71
CA LYS A 341 10.32 19.78 -7.11
C LYS A 341 8.95 19.25 -6.65
N ILE A 342 8.69 17.97 -6.90
CA ILE A 342 7.41 17.31 -6.52
C ILE A 342 7.24 17.33 -5.00
N MET A 343 8.30 17.03 -4.25
CA MET A 343 8.24 16.97 -2.79
C MET A 343 8.06 18.37 -2.16
N ARG A 344 8.72 19.41 -2.69
CA ARG A 344 8.45 20.79 -2.28
C ARG A 344 6.99 21.17 -2.54
N ALA A 345 6.46 20.81 -3.71
CA ALA A 345 5.05 21.06 -4.04
C ALA A 345 4.09 20.31 -3.10
N PHE A 346 4.40 19.05 -2.77
CA PHE A 346 3.61 18.24 -1.83
C PHE A 346 3.60 18.85 -0.42
N ILE A 347 4.77 19.23 0.12
CA ILE A 347 4.90 19.88 1.43
C ILE A 347 4.12 21.20 1.45
N ALA A 348 4.28 22.03 0.41
CA ALA A 348 3.56 23.29 0.28
C ALA A 348 2.04 23.09 0.20
N ALA A 349 1.58 22.11 -0.59
CA ALA A 349 0.15 21.80 -0.70
C ALA A 349 -0.43 21.27 0.62
N THR A 350 0.35 20.49 1.37
CA THR A 350 -0.04 19.97 2.69
C THR A 350 -0.16 21.12 3.71
N LYS A 351 0.80 22.06 3.72
CA LYS A 351 0.73 23.29 4.53
C LYS A 351 -0.49 24.15 4.14
N ALA A 352 -0.74 24.32 2.85
CA ALA A 352 -1.88 25.09 2.34
C ALA A 352 -3.24 24.45 2.69
N ALA A 353 -3.28 23.14 2.91
CA ALA A 353 -4.47 22.43 3.41
C ALA A 353 -4.66 22.57 4.94
N GLY A 354 -3.82 23.36 5.61
CA GLY A 354 -3.93 23.68 7.05
C GLY A 354 -3.01 22.85 7.96
N HIS A 355 -2.27 21.88 7.41
CA HIS A 355 -1.38 21.04 8.21
C HIS A 355 -0.13 21.81 8.69
N LYS A 356 0.26 21.58 9.94
CA LYS A 356 1.48 22.14 10.56
C LYS A 356 2.45 21.01 10.85
N PHE A 357 3.56 20.97 10.11
CA PHE A 357 4.64 20.02 10.40
C PHE A 357 5.34 20.37 11.72
N PRO A 358 5.76 19.37 12.51
CA PRO A 358 6.48 19.64 13.77
C PRO A 358 7.88 20.21 13.56
N VAL A 359 8.44 20.10 12.37
CA VAL A 359 9.73 20.68 11.94
C VAL A 359 9.64 21.14 10.49
N ASP A 360 10.53 22.03 10.08
CA ASP A 360 10.65 22.39 8.65
C ASP A 360 11.49 21.36 7.89
N TYR A 361 10.90 20.77 6.88
CA TYR A 361 11.60 19.89 5.94
C TYR A 361 12.22 20.69 4.81
N VAL A 362 13.55 20.72 4.74
CA VAL A 362 14.30 21.43 3.70
C VAL A 362 14.63 20.47 2.57
N ILE A 363 14.10 20.76 1.35
CA ILE A 363 14.34 19.97 0.13
C ILE A 363 15.21 20.79 -0.82
N LYS A 364 16.44 20.32 -1.06
CA LYS A 364 17.44 20.94 -1.94
C LYS A 364 17.21 20.65 -3.41
#